data_72893ba1f17614a33c892781eeb6e978
#
_entry.id   72893ba1f17614a33c892781eeb6e978
#
_cell.length_a   1.000
_cell.length_b   1.000
_cell.length_c   1.000
_cell.angle_alpha   90.00
_cell.angle_beta   90.00
_cell.angle_gamma   90.00
#
_symmetry.space_group_name_H-M   'P 1'
#
loop_
_entity.id
_entity.type
_entity.pdbx_description
1 polymer ?
#
loop_
_entity_poly.entity_id
_entity_poly.type
_entity_poly.pdbx_seq_one_letter_code
_entity_poly.pdbx_strand_id
1 'polypeptide(L)'
;MKPLHFILIAFVSFSSHAQDYFPTNKGVKTENSKQIMLTGATIHMNPLQKLDNGMLLIESGKVKAVGTALRIPKNAVVVDFKGKHIYPSFVELHSDFGIAAVKSKSSGRRSVQYNANRKGYYWNDHIIPDYDSSSDFKYDNKKAKELRAAGFGVVNSHRKEGIHRGSSVLVTLNDIQGNGYRMIEDRAAQHLSFRKSNTSGQYYPGSIMGAMALIRQVYHDAAWYANGGAINKDLALEALNKNKMLPAIFETSNKLDVARAAKIGKEFRKNYIIKANGTEYEQLSTLKKFNPTLLVPVNFPAAFDVDDPFLAQKISLNKMRYWNQAPANPKAIADAGIKFAFTSSDLKSLKSFLPNIKKAVQHGLSPERALAALTTIPAQLIKQKGNVGELKKGAYANLLVTDGPLFEKETKIHENWVQGEQHIIQASAKTTIDGTYALSINNDSYKLTLSKSTAKISAKTVQNSTTLKTVARYSNGWLTLKISDSTKTKFAQLKSKISDPDSIDGDGTFFDGSAISWSANKTEDLKAKRDKKSKEVLQKILP
;
A
#
# COMPACT_ATOMS: atom_id res chain seq x y z
N MET A 1 40.09 -14.99 72.91
CA MET A 1 39.95 -14.18 71.68
C MET A 1 39.13 -15.01 70.69
N LYS A 2 37.85 -14.64 70.45
CA LYS A 2 36.97 -15.30 69.48
C LYS A 2 37.01 -14.50 68.19
N PRO A 3 37.15 -15.11 67.00
CA PRO A 3 37.06 -14.39 65.74
C PRO A 3 35.59 -14.14 65.35
N LEU A 4 35.31 -12.89 65.04
CA LEU A 4 34.03 -12.40 64.57
C LEU A 4 33.91 -12.67 63.05
N HIS A 5 32.98 -13.54 62.65
CA HIS A 5 32.71 -13.80 61.24
C HIS A 5 31.76 -12.72 60.70
N PHE A 6 32.29 -11.88 59.77
CA PHE A 6 31.48 -10.96 58.97
C PHE A 6 30.78 -11.74 57.83
N ILE A 7 29.48 -11.91 57.93
CA ILE A 7 28.69 -12.43 56.83
C ILE A 7 28.36 -11.23 55.89
N LEU A 8 28.97 -11.23 54.73
CA LEU A 8 28.67 -10.29 53.66
C LEU A 8 27.41 -10.78 52.92
N ILE A 9 26.25 -10.20 53.20
CA ILE A 9 25.01 -10.46 52.46
C ILE A 9 25.06 -9.64 51.15
N ALA A 10 25.35 -10.33 50.06
CA ALA A 10 25.22 -9.76 48.72
C ALA A 10 23.75 -9.60 48.36
N PHE A 11 23.23 -8.37 48.36
CA PHE A 11 21.93 -8.04 47.80
C PHE A 11 22.01 -8.18 46.28
N VAL A 12 21.58 -9.30 45.75
CA VAL A 12 21.31 -9.45 44.32
C VAL A 12 19.98 -8.76 44.06
N SER A 13 20.04 -7.51 43.55
CA SER A 13 18.85 -6.81 43.04
C SER A 13 18.39 -7.52 41.76
N PHE A 14 17.40 -8.40 41.89
CA PHE A 14 16.62 -8.84 40.75
C PHE A 14 15.84 -7.65 40.22
N SER A 15 16.29 -7.08 39.11
CA SER A 15 15.47 -6.18 38.32
C SER A 15 14.31 -6.98 37.74
N SER A 16 13.19 -7.08 38.48
CA SER A 16 11.94 -7.57 37.92
C SER A 16 11.51 -6.58 36.84
N HIS A 17 11.79 -6.91 35.61
CA HIS A 17 11.11 -6.28 34.50
C HIS A 17 9.66 -6.73 34.63
N ALA A 18 8.78 -5.86 35.14
CA ALA A 18 7.35 -6.06 35.08
C ALA A 18 7.02 -6.26 33.59
N GLN A 19 6.68 -7.49 33.21
CA GLN A 19 6.11 -7.73 31.89
C GLN A 19 4.84 -6.90 31.79
N ASP A 20 4.72 -6.13 30.71
CA ASP A 20 3.46 -5.45 30.40
C ASP A 20 2.35 -6.50 30.43
N TYR A 21 1.52 -6.44 31.45
CA TYR A 21 0.41 -7.40 31.69
C TYR A 21 -0.61 -7.38 30.53
N PHE A 22 -0.64 -6.31 29.78
CA PHE A 22 -1.47 -6.19 28.59
C PHE A 22 -0.60 -6.33 27.35
N PRO A 23 -0.85 -7.34 26.48
CA PRO A 23 -0.13 -7.47 25.24
C PRO A 23 -0.35 -6.21 24.39
N THR A 24 0.75 -5.69 23.84
CA THR A 24 0.67 -4.58 22.88
C THR A 24 -0.22 -4.97 21.68
N ASN A 25 -0.83 -3.99 21.01
CA ASN A 25 -1.67 -4.23 19.83
C ASN A 25 -0.94 -4.95 18.66
N LYS A 26 0.37 -5.11 18.76
CA LYS A 26 1.20 -5.84 17.78
C LYS A 26 0.88 -7.33 17.72
N GLY A 27 0.52 -7.97 18.86
CA GLY A 27 0.35 -9.41 18.94
C GLY A 27 1.65 -10.20 18.73
N VAL A 28 1.54 -11.50 18.48
CA VAL A 28 2.68 -12.39 18.26
C VAL A 28 3.16 -12.28 16.81
N LYS A 29 4.48 -12.18 16.60
CA LYS A 29 5.06 -12.29 15.27
C LYS A 29 4.94 -13.72 14.77
N THR A 30 4.34 -13.89 13.59
CA THR A 30 4.31 -15.15 12.86
C THR A 30 5.22 -15.04 11.63
N GLU A 31 5.96 -16.10 11.32
CA GLU A 31 6.81 -16.15 10.14
C GLU A 31 6.11 -16.91 9.00
N ASN A 32 6.27 -16.41 7.77
CA ASN A 32 5.82 -17.08 6.57
C ASN A 32 6.99 -17.81 5.92
N SER A 33 7.02 -19.14 6.02
CA SER A 33 8.12 -19.98 5.48
C SER A 33 8.02 -20.27 3.97
N LYS A 34 7.02 -19.75 3.27
CA LYS A 34 6.83 -19.99 1.83
C LYS A 34 8.00 -19.42 1.02
N GLN A 35 8.52 -20.22 0.09
CA GLN A 35 9.46 -19.78 -0.94
C GLN A 35 8.73 -19.64 -2.27
N ILE A 36 8.85 -18.48 -2.91
CA ILE A 36 8.21 -18.18 -4.19
C ILE A 36 9.28 -17.62 -5.13
N MET A 37 9.39 -18.21 -6.31
CA MET A 37 10.28 -17.73 -7.37
C MET A 37 9.44 -17.10 -8.48
N LEU A 38 9.61 -15.80 -8.71
CA LEU A 38 9.05 -15.08 -9.85
C LEU A 38 10.07 -15.09 -10.98
N THR A 39 9.65 -15.39 -12.22
CA THR A 39 10.55 -15.55 -13.38
C THR A 39 10.04 -14.78 -14.59
N GLY A 40 10.93 -14.46 -15.53
CA GLY A 40 10.59 -13.99 -16.87
C GLY A 40 10.13 -12.53 -17.00
N ALA A 41 10.07 -11.77 -15.90
CA ALA A 41 9.59 -10.39 -15.91
C ALA A 41 10.69 -9.36 -16.19
N THR A 42 10.29 -8.17 -16.66
CA THR A 42 11.12 -6.97 -16.52
C THR A 42 10.98 -6.43 -15.10
N ILE A 43 12.01 -6.58 -14.27
CA ILE A 43 11.99 -6.19 -12.86
C ILE A 43 12.63 -4.82 -12.69
N HIS A 44 11.83 -3.82 -12.28
CA HIS A 44 12.31 -2.51 -11.87
C HIS A 44 12.66 -2.54 -10.38
N MET A 45 13.94 -2.77 -10.06
CA MET A 45 14.40 -2.89 -8.67
C MET A 45 14.21 -1.58 -7.89
N ASN A 46 14.45 -0.47 -8.56
CA ASN A 46 14.26 0.90 -8.10
C ASN A 46 14.10 1.83 -9.32
N PRO A 47 13.93 3.16 -9.15
CA PRO A 47 13.71 4.08 -10.28
C PRO A 47 14.80 4.10 -11.36
N LEU A 48 16.03 3.71 -11.01
CA LEU A 48 17.19 3.81 -11.91
C LEU A 48 17.69 2.44 -12.41
N GLN A 49 17.25 1.35 -11.81
CA GLN A 49 17.77 0.01 -12.10
C GLN A 49 16.65 -0.95 -12.49
N LYS A 50 16.76 -1.57 -13.63
CA LYS A 50 15.87 -2.62 -14.13
C LYS A 50 16.66 -3.86 -14.57
N LEU A 51 16.03 -5.00 -14.53
CA LEU A 51 16.51 -6.27 -15.05
C LEU A 51 15.49 -6.80 -16.04
N ASP A 52 15.90 -7.02 -17.28
CA ASP A 52 15.08 -7.68 -18.28
C ASP A 52 15.20 -9.21 -18.09
N ASN A 53 14.12 -9.95 -18.31
CA ASN A 53 14.03 -11.39 -18.04
C ASN A 53 14.51 -11.76 -16.62
N GLY A 54 14.13 -10.94 -15.65
CA GLY A 54 14.58 -11.03 -14.26
C GLY A 54 13.92 -12.16 -13.50
N MET A 55 14.59 -12.60 -12.43
CA MET A 55 14.12 -13.56 -11.44
C MET A 55 14.13 -12.93 -10.05
N LEU A 56 13.13 -13.20 -9.22
CA LEU A 56 13.04 -12.69 -7.86
C LEU A 56 12.58 -13.81 -6.92
N LEU A 57 13.42 -14.15 -5.94
CA LEU A 57 13.11 -15.13 -4.91
C LEU A 57 12.57 -14.44 -3.67
N ILE A 58 11.39 -14.85 -3.25
CA ILE A 58 10.72 -14.40 -2.02
C ILE A 58 10.81 -15.53 -0.98
N GLU A 59 11.20 -15.17 0.25
CA GLU A 59 11.21 -16.07 1.40
C GLU A 59 10.81 -15.29 2.66
N SER A 60 9.93 -15.84 3.47
CA SER A 60 9.47 -15.22 4.73
C SER A 60 8.94 -13.78 4.54
N GLY A 61 8.23 -13.52 3.45
CA GLY A 61 7.67 -12.20 3.14
C GLY A 61 8.69 -11.14 2.70
N LYS A 62 9.94 -11.53 2.46
CA LYS A 62 11.03 -10.66 2.04
C LYS A 62 11.67 -11.13 0.73
N VAL A 63 12.30 -10.22 0.04
CA VAL A 63 13.14 -10.52 -1.12
C VAL A 63 14.41 -11.19 -0.61
N LYS A 64 14.62 -12.45 -0.98
CA LYS A 64 15.85 -13.23 -0.66
C LYS A 64 16.96 -12.95 -1.65
N ALA A 65 16.60 -12.90 -2.94
CA ALA A 65 17.51 -12.63 -4.05
C ALA A 65 16.76 -12.04 -5.24
N VAL A 66 17.45 -11.24 -6.05
CA VAL A 66 17.00 -10.72 -7.34
C VAL A 66 18.16 -10.75 -8.32
N GLY A 67 17.91 -11.19 -9.56
CA GLY A 67 18.95 -11.35 -10.60
C GLY A 67 18.38 -11.96 -11.87
N THR A 68 19.23 -12.26 -12.85
CA THR A 68 18.83 -12.87 -14.12
C THR A 68 19.08 -14.39 -14.18
N ALA A 69 19.93 -14.92 -13.28
CA ALA A 69 20.33 -16.32 -13.24
C ALA A 69 20.35 -16.83 -11.80
N LEU A 70 19.16 -16.97 -11.19
CA LEU A 70 19.03 -17.49 -9.84
C LEU A 70 18.74 -18.99 -9.87
N ARG A 71 19.37 -19.73 -8.94
CA ARG A 71 19.02 -21.14 -8.71
C ARG A 71 17.63 -21.21 -8.07
N ILE A 72 16.74 -22.00 -8.69
CA ILE A 72 15.39 -22.24 -8.16
C ILE A 72 15.48 -23.26 -7.02
N PRO A 73 15.04 -22.94 -5.80
CA PRO A 73 14.99 -23.90 -4.70
C PRO A 73 14.00 -25.03 -5.01
N LYS A 74 14.30 -26.26 -4.60
CA LYS A 74 13.46 -27.44 -4.89
C LYS A 74 12.00 -27.31 -4.45
N ASN A 75 11.74 -26.57 -3.35
CA ASN A 75 10.42 -26.42 -2.75
C ASN A 75 9.78 -25.05 -3.07
N ALA A 76 10.37 -24.26 -3.97
CA ALA A 76 9.82 -22.95 -4.32
C ALA A 76 8.63 -23.08 -5.27
N VAL A 77 7.58 -22.31 -5.01
CA VAL A 77 6.48 -22.13 -5.97
C VAL A 77 6.99 -21.21 -7.08
N VAL A 78 7.08 -21.70 -8.31
CA VAL A 78 7.50 -20.90 -9.47
C VAL A 78 6.29 -20.22 -10.08
N VAL A 79 6.41 -18.91 -10.33
CA VAL A 79 5.38 -18.10 -11.00
C VAL A 79 6.02 -17.40 -12.18
N ASP A 80 5.58 -17.73 -13.40
CA ASP A 80 6.06 -17.09 -14.62
C ASP A 80 5.33 -15.78 -14.90
N PHE A 81 6.10 -14.72 -15.07
CA PHE A 81 5.65 -13.38 -15.44
C PHE A 81 6.26 -12.90 -16.76
N LYS A 82 6.52 -13.81 -17.69
CA LYS A 82 7.03 -13.47 -19.02
C LYS A 82 6.18 -12.39 -19.68
N GLY A 83 6.83 -11.32 -20.17
CA GLY A 83 6.17 -10.18 -20.80
C GLY A 83 5.45 -9.22 -19.82
N LYS A 84 5.59 -9.43 -18.51
CA LYS A 84 5.07 -8.51 -17.48
C LYS A 84 6.20 -7.65 -16.90
N HIS A 85 5.80 -6.55 -16.27
CA HIS A 85 6.70 -5.68 -15.53
C HIS A 85 6.42 -5.81 -14.04
N ILE A 86 7.48 -5.81 -13.24
CA ILE A 86 7.42 -5.84 -11.78
C ILE A 86 8.04 -4.55 -11.22
N TYR A 87 7.31 -3.86 -10.36
CA TYR A 87 7.72 -2.62 -9.69
C TYR A 87 7.61 -2.77 -8.18
N PRO A 88 8.37 -2.01 -7.36
CA PRO A 88 8.08 -1.89 -5.93
C PRO A 88 6.67 -1.31 -5.72
N SER A 89 5.91 -1.82 -4.74
CA SER A 89 4.64 -1.21 -4.34
C SER A 89 4.87 0.18 -3.76
N PHE A 90 3.87 1.05 -3.91
CA PHE A 90 3.93 2.44 -3.45
C PHE A 90 3.87 2.54 -1.93
N VAL A 91 4.40 3.64 -1.40
CA VAL A 91 4.42 3.97 0.03
C VAL A 91 3.63 5.26 0.25
N GLU A 92 2.54 5.19 1.02
CA GLU A 92 1.73 6.34 1.42
C GLU A 92 2.20 6.88 2.77
N LEU A 93 2.49 8.17 2.86
CA LEU A 93 2.99 8.80 4.09
C LEU A 93 1.94 9.57 4.89
N HIS A 94 0.77 9.85 4.32
CA HIS A 94 -0.24 10.69 4.96
C HIS A 94 -1.65 10.11 4.82
N SER A 95 -1.99 9.16 5.66
CA SER A 95 -3.28 8.46 5.66
C SER A 95 -3.86 8.33 7.07
N ASP A 96 -5.18 8.14 7.14
CA ASP A 96 -5.93 7.77 8.35
C ASP A 96 -6.38 6.30 8.31
N PHE A 97 -5.74 5.47 7.48
CA PHE A 97 -6.05 4.06 7.34
C PHE A 97 -6.03 3.34 8.69
N GLY A 98 -7.14 2.69 9.04
CA GLY A 98 -7.24 1.93 10.29
C GLY A 98 -7.30 2.76 11.58
N ILE A 99 -7.32 4.09 11.48
CA ILE A 99 -7.51 5.01 12.61
C ILE A 99 -8.94 5.54 12.58
N ALA A 100 -9.66 5.34 13.67
CA ALA A 100 -11.04 5.79 13.77
C ALA A 100 -11.14 7.32 13.70
N ALA A 101 -12.09 7.82 12.91
CA ALA A 101 -12.41 9.23 12.91
C ALA A 101 -12.93 9.66 14.29
N VAL A 102 -12.41 10.75 14.80
CA VAL A 102 -12.81 11.27 16.12
C VAL A 102 -14.15 12.00 15.99
N LYS A 103 -15.11 11.65 16.84
CA LYS A 103 -16.41 12.32 16.86
C LYS A 103 -16.23 13.78 17.31
N SER A 104 -16.73 14.71 16.52
CA SER A 104 -16.78 16.12 16.88
C SER A 104 -17.63 16.32 18.13
N LYS A 105 -17.11 17.08 19.09
CA LYS A 105 -17.92 17.58 20.20
C LYS A 105 -18.48 18.94 19.79
N SER A 106 -19.78 19.12 19.87
CA SER A 106 -20.40 20.43 19.71
C SER A 106 -19.86 21.35 20.78
N SER A 107 -19.21 22.43 20.38
CA SER A 107 -18.86 23.51 21.31
C SER A 107 -20.15 24.27 21.64
N GLY A 108 -20.55 24.26 22.90
CA GLY A 108 -21.62 25.12 23.38
C GLY A 108 -21.32 26.61 23.09
N ARG A 109 -22.34 27.47 23.18
CA ARG A 109 -22.29 28.92 22.86
C ARG A 109 -21.21 29.73 23.57
N ARG A 110 -20.53 29.19 24.62
CA ARG A 110 -19.40 29.82 25.34
C ARG A 110 -18.27 28.81 25.42
N SER A 111 -17.36 28.86 24.47
CA SER A 111 -16.12 28.09 24.53
C SER A 111 -15.10 28.77 25.43
N VAL A 112 -14.55 27.99 26.36
CA VAL A 112 -13.54 28.45 27.30
C VAL A 112 -12.20 28.61 26.58
N GLN A 113 -11.51 29.75 26.77
CA GLN A 113 -10.30 30.06 26.00
C GLN A 113 -9.09 29.23 26.43
N TYR A 114 -8.90 29.02 27.74
CA TYR A 114 -7.67 28.45 28.30
C TYR A 114 -7.84 27.20 29.16
N ASN A 115 -9.06 26.75 29.46
CA ASN A 115 -9.25 25.57 30.29
C ASN A 115 -9.05 24.30 29.48
N ALA A 116 -7.99 23.55 29.79
CA ALA A 116 -7.74 22.23 29.26
C ALA A 116 -8.65 21.19 29.94
N ASN A 117 -9.14 20.23 29.12
CA ASN A 117 -9.92 19.10 29.63
C ASN A 117 -9.01 17.96 30.18
N ARG A 118 -7.72 17.97 29.83
CA ARG A 118 -6.75 16.92 30.13
C ARG A 118 -5.82 17.36 31.26
N LYS A 119 -6.02 16.82 32.46
CA LYS A 119 -5.11 17.08 33.60
C LYS A 119 -3.84 16.25 33.47
N GLY A 120 -2.68 16.84 33.83
CA GLY A 120 -1.37 16.19 33.69
C GLY A 120 -0.79 16.22 32.26
N TYR A 121 -1.42 16.96 31.37
CA TYR A 121 -0.99 17.19 29.98
C TYR A 121 -0.91 18.68 29.70
N TYR A 122 -0.39 19.03 28.53
CA TYR A 122 -0.25 20.41 28.11
C TYR A 122 -1.57 21.19 28.22
N TRP A 123 -1.47 22.45 28.60
CA TRP A 123 -2.63 23.32 28.89
C TRP A 123 -3.57 23.53 27.67
N ASN A 124 -3.13 23.22 26.46
CA ASN A 124 -3.92 23.36 25.24
C ASN A 124 -4.31 22.00 24.68
N ASP A 125 -5.62 21.72 24.60
CA ASP A 125 -6.18 20.43 24.17
C ASP A 125 -5.92 20.11 22.69
N HIS A 126 -5.46 21.07 21.89
CA HIS A 126 -5.12 20.84 20.47
C HIS A 126 -3.68 20.35 20.30
N ILE A 127 -2.91 20.26 21.39
CA ILE A 127 -1.54 19.75 21.45
C ILE A 127 -1.57 18.37 22.11
N ILE A 128 -1.43 17.32 21.28
CA ILE A 128 -1.61 15.93 21.68
C ILE A 128 -0.40 15.07 21.19
N PRO A 129 0.85 15.45 21.53
CA PRO A 129 2.03 14.72 21.08
C PRO A 129 2.16 13.32 21.71
N ASP A 130 1.45 13.08 22.80
CA ASP A 130 1.37 11.83 23.55
C ASP A 130 0.47 10.76 22.88
N TYR A 131 -0.37 11.16 21.91
CA TYR A 131 -1.20 10.18 21.19
C TYR A 131 -0.35 9.25 20.34
N ASP A 132 -0.61 7.95 20.47
CA ASP A 132 0.06 6.89 19.72
C ASP A 132 -0.95 6.15 18.83
N SER A 133 -0.82 6.35 17.51
CA SER A 133 -1.72 5.72 16.54
C SER A 133 -1.63 4.18 16.52
N SER A 134 -0.52 3.61 16.99
CA SER A 134 -0.37 2.15 17.01
C SER A 134 -1.34 1.48 17.99
N SER A 135 -1.68 2.16 19.09
CA SER A 135 -2.61 1.65 20.11
C SER A 135 -4.03 1.51 19.59
N ASP A 136 -4.46 2.45 18.75
CA ASP A 136 -5.84 2.51 18.23
C ASP A 136 -5.98 1.90 16.83
N PHE A 137 -4.89 1.45 16.24
CA PHE A 137 -4.90 0.92 14.88
C PHE A 137 -5.75 -0.35 14.76
N LYS A 138 -6.73 -0.31 13.85
CA LYS A 138 -7.59 -1.44 13.48
C LYS A 138 -7.56 -1.64 11.97
N TYR A 139 -7.16 -2.81 11.54
CA TYR A 139 -7.06 -3.11 10.11
C TYR A 139 -8.44 -3.14 9.45
N ASP A 140 -8.63 -2.31 8.43
CA ASP A 140 -9.83 -2.25 7.60
C ASP A 140 -9.59 -2.96 6.26
N ASN A 141 -10.11 -4.17 6.10
CA ASN A 141 -9.96 -4.97 4.89
C ASN A 141 -10.48 -4.28 3.63
N LYS A 142 -11.59 -3.53 3.72
CA LYS A 142 -12.18 -2.85 2.56
C LYS A 142 -11.28 -1.72 2.08
N LYS A 143 -10.86 -0.85 3.00
CA LYS A 143 -9.97 0.28 2.68
C LYS A 143 -8.57 -0.21 2.26
N ALA A 144 -8.05 -1.30 2.86
CA ALA A 144 -6.81 -1.94 2.45
C ALA A 144 -6.89 -2.44 1.00
N LYS A 145 -8.00 -3.07 0.60
CA LYS A 145 -8.23 -3.52 -0.78
C LYS A 145 -8.23 -2.34 -1.77
N GLU A 146 -8.85 -1.22 -1.40
CA GLU A 146 -8.86 0.00 -2.23
C GLU A 146 -7.45 0.59 -2.37
N LEU A 147 -6.67 0.65 -1.27
CA LEU A 147 -5.28 1.12 -1.28
C LEU A 147 -4.37 0.19 -2.10
N ARG A 148 -4.50 -1.13 -1.95
CA ARG A 148 -3.75 -2.10 -2.78
C ARG A 148 -4.08 -1.95 -4.26
N ALA A 149 -5.35 -1.70 -4.59
CA ALA A 149 -5.78 -1.46 -5.97
C ALA A 149 -5.19 -0.17 -6.57
N ALA A 150 -4.91 0.83 -5.74
CA ALA A 150 -4.21 2.05 -6.14
C ALA A 150 -2.68 1.88 -6.24
N GLY A 151 -2.14 0.69 -5.87
CA GLY A 151 -0.72 0.33 -5.96
C GLY A 151 0.04 0.45 -4.63
N PHE A 152 -0.58 0.83 -3.53
CA PHE A 152 0.09 0.94 -2.24
C PHE A 152 0.32 -0.46 -1.62
N GLY A 153 1.50 -0.66 -1.05
CA GLY A 153 1.86 -1.84 -0.25
C GLY A 153 2.11 -1.48 1.22
N VAL A 154 2.45 -0.22 1.49
CA VAL A 154 2.80 0.31 2.81
C VAL A 154 2.11 1.64 3.04
N VAL A 155 1.60 1.85 4.24
CA VAL A 155 0.87 3.06 4.63
C VAL A 155 1.32 3.54 6.00
N ASN A 156 1.61 4.83 6.11
CA ASN A 156 1.83 5.53 7.36
C ASN A 156 0.51 6.14 7.83
N SER A 157 -0.06 5.58 8.89
CA SER A 157 -1.38 5.94 9.40
C SER A 157 -1.31 6.80 10.64
N HIS A 158 -2.07 7.88 10.68
CA HIS A 158 -2.09 8.82 11.78
C HIS A 158 -3.48 9.40 12.04
N ARG A 159 -3.68 9.92 13.24
CA ARG A 159 -4.86 10.69 13.61
C ARG A 159 -4.85 12.07 12.93
N LYS A 160 -5.97 12.47 12.31
CA LYS A 160 -6.09 13.77 11.60
C LYS A 160 -6.64 14.91 12.49
N GLU A 161 -6.48 14.81 13.79
CA GLU A 161 -7.07 15.76 14.75
C GLU A 161 -6.00 16.54 15.54
N GLY A 162 -6.17 17.85 15.62
CA GLY A 162 -5.32 18.74 16.42
C GLY A 162 -4.18 19.40 15.67
N ILE A 163 -3.50 20.31 16.38
CA ILE A 163 -2.33 21.03 15.90
C ILE A 163 -1.09 20.14 16.01
N HIS A 164 -0.86 19.51 17.14
CA HIS A 164 0.07 18.40 17.28
C HIS A 164 -0.73 17.12 17.50
N ARG A 165 -0.52 16.11 16.65
CA ARG A 165 -1.42 14.95 16.51
C ARG A 165 -0.86 13.65 17.05
N GLY A 166 0.34 13.71 17.64
CA GLY A 166 1.05 12.52 18.12
C GLY A 166 1.79 11.74 17.04
N SER A 167 2.05 10.48 17.33
CA SER A 167 2.81 9.59 16.43
C SER A 167 1.92 8.78 15.51
N SER A 168 2.45 8.48 14.33
CA SER A 168 1.85 7.58 13.35
C SER A 168 2.39 6.16 13.48
N VAL A 169 1.64 5.19 12.93
CA VAL A 169 2.04 3.79 12.77
C VAL A 169 2.30 3.48 11.29
N LEU A 170 3.41 2.81 10.99
CA LEU A 170 3.72 2.35 9.64
C LEU A 170 3.35 0.88 9.50
N VAL A 171 2.48 0.57 8.55
CA VAL A 171 1.95 -0.77 8.35
C VAL A 171 2.03 -1.22 6.89
N THR A 172 2.18 -2.52 6.67
CA THR A 172 1.92 -3.14 5.37
C THR A 172 0.42 -3.39 5.20
N LEU A 173 -0.02 -3.48 3.95
CA LEU A 173 -1.41 -3.78 3.62
C LEU A 173 -1.69 -5.29 3.49
N ASN A 174 -0.93 -6.14 4.18
CA ASN A 174 -1.16 -7.58 4.23
C ASN A 174 -2.42 -7.89 5.04
N ASP A 175 -3.33 -8.74 4.52
CA ASP A 175 -4.62 -9.08 5.15
C ASP A 175 -4.67 -10.47 5.79
N ILE A 176 -3.65 -11.30 5.57
CA ILE A 176 -3.62 -12.69 6.04
C ILE A 176 -3.11 -12.78 7.49
N GLN A 177 -2.16 -11.92 7.86
CA GLN A 177 -1.44 -11.96 9.13
C GLN A 177 -1.97 -10.92 10.14
N GLY A 178 -1.71 -11.14 11.42
CA GLY A 178 -2.05 -10.22 12.51
C GLY A 178 -1.22 -8.93 12.50
N ASN A 179 -1.53 -8.01 13.41
CA ASN A 179 -0.84 -6.73 13.53
C ASN A 179 0.67 -6.88 13.77
N GLY A 180 1.10 -7.90 14.51
CA GLY A 180 2.52 -8.16 14.74
C GLY A 180 3.34 -8.44 13.47
N TYR A 181 2.68 -8.96 12.42
CA TYR A 181 3.31 -9.19 11.12
C TYR A 181 3.28 -7.95 10.23
N ARG A 182 2.17 -7.19 10.24
CA ARG A 182 1.98 -6.05 9.35
C ARG A 182 2.53 -4.72 9.85
N MET A 183 2.72 -4.54 11.16
CA MET A 183 3.32 -3.32 11.71
C MET A 183 4.84 -3.32 11.51
N ILE A 184 5.33 -2.35 10.72
CA ILE A 184 6.77 -2.14 10.50
C ILE A 184 7.33 -1.30 11.64
N GLU A 185 6.68 -0.17 11.96
CA GLU A 185 7.06 0.77 13.02
C GLU A 185 5.81 1.22 13.78
N ASP A 186 5.84 1.15 15.10
CA ASP A 186 4.77 1.63 15.96
C ASP A 186 4.76 3.15 16.11
N ARG A 187 5.94 3.79 15.97
CA ARG A 187 6.12 5.24 16.00
C ARG A 187 6.97 5.68 14.82
N ALA A 188 6.34 5.89 13.68
CA ALA A 188 7.05 6.15 12.44
C ALA A 188 7.34 7.64 12.20
N ALA A 189 6.39 8.52 12.53
CA ALA A 189 6.53 9.97 12.38
C ALA A 189 5.65 10.72 13.39
N GLN A 190 5.93 12.01 13.62
CA GLN A 190 5.03 12.94 14.28
C GLN A 190 4.19 13.67 13.24
N HIS A 191 2.95 14.01 13.58
CA HIS A 191 2.05 14.75 12.69
C HIS A 191 1.61 16.08 13.30
N LEU A 192 1.65 17.12 12.47
CA LEU A 192 1.26 18.49 12.85
C LEU A 192 0.35 19.11 11.79
N SER A 193 -0.38 20.15 12.20
CA SER A 193 -1.11 21.04 11.29
C SER A 193 -1.36 22.41 11.95
N PHE A 194 -1.91 23.34 11.19
CA PHE A 194 -2.45 24.59 11.76
C PHE A 194 -3.92 24.45 12.20
N ARG A 195 -4.53 23.29 12.00
CA ARG A 195 -5.95 23.06 12.31
C ARG A 195 -6.12 22.54 13.73
N LYS A 196 -6.94 23.24 14.51
CA LYS A 196 -7.30 22.77 15.85
C LYS A 196 -8.20 21.55 15.81
N SER A 197 -8.23 20.80 16.91
CA SER A 197 -9.11 19.64 17.05
C SER A 197 -10.57 20.06 17.17
N ASN A 198 -11.46 19.26 16.60
CA ASN A 198 -12.90 19.40 16.74
C ASN A 198 -13.43 18.65 17.99
N THR A 199 -12.56 18.06 18.79
CA THR A 199 -12.94 17.27 19.98
C THR A 199 -12.91 18.06 21.28
N SER A 200 -12.31 19.26 21.26
CA SER A 200 -12.26 20.16 22.41
C SER A 200 -13.09 21.42 22.15
N GLY A 201 -13.77 21.87 23.19
CA GLY A 201 -14.43 23.15 23.22
C GLY A 201 -13.49 24.34 23.47
N GLN A 202 -12.19 24.13 23.63
CA GLN A 202 -11.21 25.18 23.85
C GLN A 202 -11.09 26.08 22.62
N TYR A 203 -11.25 27.38 22.81
CA TYR A 203 -11.32 28.32 21.68
C TYR A 203 -9.93 28.65 21.11
N TYR A 204 -8.92 28.85 21.96
CA TYR A 204 -7.58 29.20 21.50
C TYR A 204 -6.84 27.98 20.92
N PRO A 205 -6.23 28.14 19.73
CA PRO A 205 -6.09 29.33 18.90
C PRO A 205 -7.31 29.59 18.01
N GLY A 206 -7.71 30.88 17.91
CA GLY A 206 -8.82 31.32 17.05
C GLY A 206 -8.42 31.67 15.61
N SER A 207 -7.12 31.67 15.31
CA SER A 207 -6.57 32.05 14.00
C SER A 207 -5.31 31.27 13.67
N ILE A 208 -4.90 31.33 12.39
CA ILE A 208 -3.63 30.71 11.96
C ILE A 208 -2.42 31.35 12.64
N MET A 209 -2.45 32.65 12.90
CA MET A 209 -1.38 33.34 13.64
C MET A 209 -1.28 32.80 15.07
N GLY A 210 -2.43 32.62 15.74
CA GLY A 210 -2.48 32.00 17.06
C GLY A 210 -1.98 30.53 17.03
N ALA A 211 -2.29 29.74 15.98
CA ALA A 211 -1.77 28.41 15.84
C ALA A 211 -0.24 28.39 15.65
N MET A 212 0.30 29.34 14.88
CA MET A 212 1.75 29.51 14.72
C MET A 212 2.43 29.92 16.02
N ALA A 213 1.81 30.81 16.80
CA ALA A 213 2.30 31.22 18.10
C ALA A 213 2.30 30.05 19.09
N LEU A 214 1.21 29.29 19.13
CA LEU A 214 1.08 28.11 19.98
C LEU A 214 2.13 27.02 19.66
N ILE A 215 2.41 26.75 18.39
CA ILE A 215 3.46 25.79 18.00
C ILE A 215 4.83 26.25 18.51
N ARG A 216 5.14 27.57 18.41
CA ARG A 216 6.39 28.13 18.96
C ARG A 216 6.45 27.96 20.46
N GLN A 217 5.37 28.33 21.15
CA GLN A 217 5.26 28.18 22.60
C GLN A 217 5.51 26.73 23.03
N VAL A 218 4.86 25.78 22.40
CA VAL A 218 5.04 24.33 22.69
C VAL A 218 6.51 23.91 22.56
N TYR A 219 7.22 24.37 21.53
CA TYR A 219 8.62 23.98 21.36
C TYR A 219 9.53 24.65 22.42
N HIS A 220 9.25 25.89 22.81
CA HIS A 220 9.97 26.54 23.91
C HIS A 220 9.67 25.86 25.24
N ASP A 221 8.39 25.55 25.52
CA ASP A 221 7.98 24.86 26.74
C ASP A 221 8.58 23.45 26.83
N ALA A 222 8.64 22.73 25.72
CA ALA A 222 9.27 21.40 25.67
C ALA A 222 10.78 21.46 25.94
N ALA A 223 11.46 22.47 25.42
CA ALA A 223 12.89 22.70 25.70
C ALA A 223 13.12 23.07 27.16
N TRP A 224 12.30 24.00 27.72
CA TRP A 224 12.35 24.38 29.13
C TRP A 224 12.09 23.19 30.06
N TYR A 225 11.07 22.38 29.75
CA TYR A 225 10.74 21.14 30.47
C TYR A 225 11.91 20.14 30.46
N ALA A 226 12.53 19.91 29.32
CA ALA A 226 13.66 18.99 29.17
C ALA A 226 14.90 19.42 29.97
N ASN A 227 15.04 20.75 30.25
CA ASN A 227 16.12 21.32 31.05
C ASN A 227 15.80 21.37 32.55
N GLY A 228 14.75 20.69 33.02
CA GLY A 228 14.38 20.62 34.43
C GLY A 228 13.62 21.85 34.94
N GLY A 229 13.06 22.68 34.06
CA GLY A 229 12.33 23.90 34.46
C GLY A 229 10.99 23.63 35.16
N ALA A 230 10.38 22.45 34.95
CA ALA A 230 9.07 22.12 35.51
C ALA A 230 9.16 21.35 36.83
N ILE A 231 8.32 21.73 37.80
CA ILE A 231 8.13 20.99 39.06
C ILE A 231 7.14 19.85 38.84
N ASN A 232 6.11 20.09 38.05
CA ASN A 232 5.05 19.11 37.78
C ASN A 232 5.30 18.35 36.48
N LYS A 233 4.90 17.08 36.46
CA LYS A 233 4.98 16.23 35.29
C LYS A 233 3.95 16.64 34.21
N ASP A 234 4.41 16.80 32.96
CA ASP A 234 3.59 17.05 31.79
C ASP A 234 3.84 15.93 30.76
N LEU A 235 2.87 15.03 30.62
CA LEU A 235 2.97 13.86 29.75
C LEU A 235 3.02 14.21 28.26
N ALA A 236 2.45 15.35 27.85
CA ALA A 236 2.52 15.81 26.48
C ALA A 236 3.92 16.35 26.13
N LEU A 237 4.53 17.14 27.01
CA LEU A 237 5.90 17.64 26.81
C LEU A 237 6.93 16.50 26.88
N GLU A 238 6.74 15.50 27.75
CA GLU A 238 7.57 14.29 27.77
C GLU A 238 7.50 13.54 26.44
N ALA A 239 6.28 13.31 25.94
CA ALA A 239 6.09 12.62 24.67
C ALA A 239 6.70 13.40 23.48
N LEU A 240 6.56 14.73 23.46
CA LEU A 240 7.16 15.58 22.43
C LEU A 240 8.69 15.47 22.44
N ASN A 241 9.31 15.51 23.62
CA ASN A 241 10.76 15.37 23.78
C ASN A 241 11.25 13.96 23.44
N LYS A 242 10.51 12.91 23.84
CA LYS A 242 10.80 11.52 23.49
C LYS A 242 10.78 11.29 21.97
N ASN A 243 9.82 11.89 21.29
CA ASN A 243 9.60 11.73 19.86
C ASN A 243 10.38 12.72 18.98
N LYS A 244 11.24 13.59 19.58
CA LYS A 244 11.93 14.69 18.86
C LYS A 244 12.75 14.27 17.65
N MET A 245 13.21 13.02 17.60
CA MET A 245 14.03 12.46 16.51
C MET A 245 13.21 11.80 15.41
N LEU A 246 11.90 11.63 15.58
CA LEU A 246 11.04 11.09 14.53
C LEU A 246 10.90 12.10 13.37
N PRO A 247 10.72 11.64 12.13
CA PRO A 247 10.28 12.50 11.04
C PRO A 247 9.03 13.29 11.44
N ALA A 248 8.91 14.54 11.02
CA ALA A 248 7.76 15.36 11.34
C ALA A 248 7.02 15.74 10.05
N ILE A 249 5.78 15.28 9.91
CA ILE A 249 4.91 15.55 8.77
C ILE A 249 3.94 16.66 9.15
N PHE A 250 3.97 17.76 8.39
CA PHE A 250 3.14 18.94 8.63
C PHE A 250 2.08 19.08 7.54
N GLU A 251 0.80 18.92 7.89
CA GLU A 251 -0.32 19.11 6.96
C GLU A 251 -0.64 20.60 6.81
N THR A 252 -0.74 21.04 5.55
CA THR A 252 -1.15 22.40 5.19
C THR A 252 -2.43 22.39 4.34
N SER A 253 -3.18 23.49 4.38
CA SER A 253 -4.47 23.62 3.70
C SER A 253 -4.43 24.50 2.45
N ASN A 254 -3.44 25.38 2.37
CA ASN A 254 -3.30 26.31 1.25
C ASN A 254 -1.83 26.61 0.95
N LYS A 255 -1.57 27.30 -0.15
CA LYS A 255 -0.23 27.64 -0.63
C LYS A 255 0.61 28.46 0.35
N LEU A 256 0.00 29.38 1.08
CA LEU A 256 0.73 30.22 2.05
C LEU A 256 1.15 29.43 3.28
N ASP A 257 0.38 28.41 3.66
CA ASP A 257 0.67 27.58 4.82
C ASP A 257 1.94 26.74 4.63
N VAL A 258 2.25 26.34 3.39
CA VAL A 258 3.50 25.64 3.08
C VAL A 258 4.72 26.50 3.48
N ALA A 259 4.73 27.77 3.07
CA ALA A 259 5.80 28.70 3.44
C ALA A 259 5.82 28.99 4.95
N ARG A 260 4.64 29.10 5.61
CA ARG A 260 4.53 29.31 7.06
C ARG A 260 5.08 28.12 7.85
N ALA A 261 4.72 26.90 7.46
CA ALA A 261 5.25 25.69 8.07
C ALA A 261 6.77 25.58 7.88
N ALA A 262 7.27 25.83 6.68
CA ALA A 262 8.70 25.81 6.37
C ALA A 262 9.47 26.86 7.20
N LYS A 263 8.90 28.06 7.42
CA LYS A 263 9.48 29.09 8.27
C LYS A 263 9.61 28.64 9.73
N ILE A 264 8.56 28.05 10.31
CA ILE A 264 8.61 27.51 11.68
C ILE A 264 9.63 26.37 11.76
N GLY A 265 9.64 25.46 10.77
CA GLY A 265 10.63 24.39 10.70
C GLY A 265 12.06 24.91 10.75
N LYS A 266 12.37 25.94 9.96
CA LYS A 266 13.70 26.59 9.95
C LYS A 266 14.03 27.22 11.31
N GLU A 267 13.07 27.89 11.94
CA GLU A 267 13.21 28.55 13.25
C GLU A 267 13.63 27.56 14.36
N PHE A 268 13.01 26.36 14.37
CA PHE A 268 13.27 25.33 15.38
C PHE A 268 14.19 24.20 14.89
N ARG A 269 14.90 24.37 13.78
CA ARG A 269 15.79 23.37 13.17
C ARG A 269 15.08 22.02 12.93
N LYS A 270 13.79 22.07 12.53
CA LYS A 270 12.95 20.92 12.19
C LYS A 270 12.81 20.82 10.68
N ASN A 271 13.23 19.71 10.11
CA ASN A 271 13.04 19.42 8.70
C ASN A 271 11.64 18.84 8.49
N TYR A 272 10.62 19.68 8.38
CA TYR A 272 9.27 19.22 8.13
C TYR A 272 9.12 18.61 6.72
N ILE A 273 8.44 17.49 6.67
CA ILE A 273 7.87 16.94 5.44
C ILE A 273 6.48 17.57 5.31
N ILE A 274 6.31 18.51 4.37
CA ILE A 274 5.10 19.34 4.33
C ILE A 274 4.12 18.75 3.30
N LYS A 275 2.95 18.33 3.78
CA LYS A 275 1.84 17.95 2.89
C LYS A 275 1.28 19.23 2.27
N ALA A 276 1.51 19.35 0.98
CA ALA A 276 1.20 20.48 0.13
C ALA A 276 -0.27 20.45 -0.35
N ASN A 277 -0.68 21.38 -1.20
CA ASN A 277 -2.07 21.48 -1.66
C ASN A 277 -2.27 21.33 -3.17
N GLY A 278 -1.20 21.15 -3.96
CA GLY A 278 -1.26 20.94 -5.41
C GLY A 278 -1.14 22.22 -6.25
N THR A 279 -0.82 23.38 -5.63
CA THR A 279 -0.63 24.68 -6.33
C THR A 279 0.76 25.26 -6.13
N GLU A 280 1.76 24.44 -5.82
CA GLU A 280 3.12 24.85 -5.47
C GLU A 280 3.83 25.56 -6.63
N TYR A 281 3.44 25.27 -7.89
CA TYR A 281 3.94 25.95 -9.09
C TYR A 281 3.77 27.48 -9.03
N GLU A 282 2.81 28.00 -8.26
CA GLU A 282 2.58 29.44 -8.10
C GLU A 282 3.62 30.12 -7.20
N GLN A 283 4.40 29.38 -6.41
CA GLN A 283 5.27 29.90 -5.36
C GLN A 283 6.66 29.28 -5.31
N LEU A 284 7.13 28.66 -6.39
CA LEU A 284 8.41 27.95 -6.42
C LEU A 284 9.59 28.82 -5.99
N SER A 285 9.60 30.11 -6.34
CA SER A 285 10.66 31.05 -5.92
C SER A 285 10.71 31.24 -4.41
N THR A 286 9.56 31.29 -3.77
CA THR A 286 9.45 31.37 -2.30
C THR A 286 9.85 30.05 -1.64
N LEU A 287 9.36 28.92 -2.17
CA LEU A 287 9.66 27.60 -1.66
C LEU A 287 11.14 27.25 -1.76
N LYS A 288 11.82 27.63 -2.86
CA LYS A 288 13.28 27.46 -3.00
C LYS A 288 14.09 28.09 -1.85
N LYS A 289 13.64 29.20 -1.29
CA LYS A 289 14.34 29.86 -0.16
C LYS A 289 14.36 29.01 1.12
N PHE A 290 13.37 28.12 1.29
CA PHE A 290 13.25 27.22 2.43
C PHE A 290 13.67 25.79 2.11
N ASN A 291 13.76 25.42 0.85
CA ASN A 291 14.05 24.07 0.35
C ASN A 291 13.27 22.98 1.12
N PRO A 292 11.92 23.04 1.14
CA PRO A 292 11.12 22.10 1.90
C PRO A 292 11.12 20.72 1.23
N THR A 293 10.84 19.67 2.01
CA THR A 293 10.43 18.38 1.44
C THR A 293 8.91 18.32 1.41
N LEU A 294 8.33 17.95 0.27
CA LEU A 294 6.89 18.04 0.04
C LEU A 294 6.24 16.65 -0.08
N LEU A 295 5.00 16.52 0.43
CA LEU A 295 4.05 15.48 0.01
C LEU A 295 3.03 16.13 -0.90
N VAL A 296 3.08 15.79 -2.18
CA VAL A 296 2.29 16.44 -3.24
C VAL A 296 1.05 15.62 -3.54
N PRO A 297 -0.15 16.17 -3.27
CA PRO A 297 -1.39 15.51 -3.65
C PRO A 297 -1.61 15.61 -5.16
N VAL A 298 -2.29 14.60 -5.71
CA VAL A 298 -2.60 14.52 -7.16
C VAL A 298 -4.11 14.67 -7.40
N ASN A 299 -4.76 15.51 -6.64
CA ASN A 299 -6.19 15.82 -6.72
C ASN A 299 -6.50 16.82 -7.85
N PHE A 300 -6.10 16.49 -9.08
CA PHE A 300 -6.30 17.37 -10.22
C PHE A 300 -7.79 17.64 -10.49
N PRO A 301 -8.15 18.88 -10.84
CA PRO A 301 -9.53 19.21 -11.15
C PRO A 301 -10.01 18.47 -12.40
N ALA A 302 -11.28 18.07 -12.40
CA ALA A 302 -11.95 17.53 -13.58
C ALA A 302 -12.09 18.60 -14.68
N ALA A 303 -12.29 18.16 -15.91
CA ALA A 303 -12.68 19.06 -16.99
C ALA A 303 -13.98 19.79 -16.65
N PHE A 304 -14.07 21.02 -17.07
CA PHE A 304 -15.30 21.79 -16.95
C PHE A 304 -16.32 21.31 -17.97
N ASP A 305 -17.58 21.30 -17.58
CA ASP A 305 -18.69 21.21 -18.52
C ASP A 305 -18.83 22.55 -19.23
N VAL A 306 -18.64 22.54 -20.54
CA VAL A 306 -18.69 23.72 -21.41
C VAL A 306 -19.73 23.58 -22.53
N ASP A 307 -20.59 22.55 -22.44
CA ASP A 307 -21.65 22.30 -23.43
C ASP A 307 -22.69 23.41 -23.39
N ASP A 308 -22.94 23.98 -22.20
CA ASP A 308 -23.78 25.18 -22.04
C ASP A 308 -22.91 26.46 -22.06
N PRO A 309 -23.04 27.34 -23.07
CA PRO A 309 -22.27 28.58 -23.17
C PRO A 309 -22.42 29.52 -21.98
N PHE A 310 -23.62 29.56 -21.33
CA PHE A 310 -23.84 30.38 -20.15
C PHE A 310 -23.12 29.86 -18.91
N LEU A 311 -22.96 28.55 -18.77
CA LEU A 311 -22.18 27.95 -17.71
C LEU A 311 -20.68 28.12 -17.99
N ALA A 312 -20.27 28.00 -19.24
CA ALA A 312 -18.87 28.20 -19.65
C ALA A 312 -18.38 29.62 -19.32
N GLN A 313 -19.18 30.66 -19.53
CA GLN A 313 -18.85 32.06 -19.22
C GLN A 313 -18.66 32.30 -17.70
N LYS A 314 -19.23 31.48 -16.83
CA LYS A 314 -19.09 31.58 -15.36
C LYS A 314 -17.79 30.97 -14.84
N ILE A 315 -17.00 30.31 -15.67
CA ILE A 315 -15.73 29.72 -15.26
C ILE A 315 -14.69 30.81 -15.14
N SER A 316 -14.23 31.09 -13.93
CA SER A 316 -13.22 32.13 -13.70
C SER A 316 -11.86 31.72 -14.30
N LEU A 317 -11.08 32.72 -14.74
CA LEU A 317 -9.74 32.53 -15.28
C LEU A 317 -8.83 31.74 -14.30
N ASN A 318 -8.95 32.00 -12.99
CA ASN A 318 -8.18 31.26 -11.97
C ASN A 318 -8.50 29.77 -11.96
N LYS A 319 -9.79 29.39 -12.11
CA LYS A 319 -10.18 27.98 -12.22
C LYS A 319 -9.62 27.33 -13.48
N MET A 320 -9.67 28.03 -14.62
CA MET A 320 -9.10 27.53 -15.88
C MET A 320 -7.59 27.37 -15.79
N ARG A 321 -6.88 28.35 -15.22
CA ARG A 321 -5.44 28.27 -14.97
C ARG A 321 -5.08 27.09 -14.06
N TYR A 322 -5.80 26.91 -12.96
CA TYR A 322 -5.58 25.78 -12.06
C TYR A 322 -5.80 24.44 -12.78
N TRP A 323 -6.89 24.30 -13.53
CA TRP A 323 -7.17 23.08 -14.30
C TRP A 323 -6.04 22.76 -15.29
N ASN A 324 -5.53 23.77 -15.98
CA ASN A 324 -4.47 23.62 -16.96
C ASN A 324 -3.10 23.30 -16.31
N GLN A 325 -2.77 23.95 -15.19
CA GLN A 325 -1.44 23.88 -14.57
C GLN A 325 -1.28 22.76 -13.54
N ALA A 326 -2.37 22.33 -12.90
CA ALA A 326 -2.30 21.34 -11.82
C ALA A 326 -1.58 20.04 -12.21
N PRO A 327 -1.79 19.45 -13.40
CA PRO A 327 -1.06 18.26 -13.82
C PRO A 327 0.44 18.48 -14.03
N ALA A 328 0.88 19.69 -14.37
CA ALA A 328 2.28 20.05 -14.55
C ALA A 328 2.98 20.43 -13.23
N ASN A 329 2.24 20.61 -12.13
CA ASN A 329 2.80 20.99 -10.83
C ASN A 329 3.93 20.06 -10.35
N PRO A 330 3.83 18.70 -10.42
CA PRO A 330 4.91 17.82 -10.00
C PRO A 330 6.20 18.01 -10.82
N LYS A 331 6.07 18.26 -12.13
CA LYS A 331 7.22 18.59 -13.00
C LYS A 331 7.86 19.89 -12.55
N ALA A 332 7.06 20.93 -12.32
CA ALA A 332 7.57 22.25 -11.91
C ALA A 332 8.31 22.18 -10.55
N ILE A 333 7.84 21.38 -9.61
CA ILE A 333 8.51 21.09 -8.33
C ILE A 333 9.83 20.36 -8.57
N ALA A 334 9.85 19.34 -9.45
CA ALA A 334 11.04 18.58 -9.82
C ALA A 334 12.11 19.47 -10.47
N ASP A 335 11.72 20.29 -11.44
CA ASP A 335 12.61 21.24 -12.15
C ASP A 335 13.16 22.32 -11.19
N ALA A 336 12.40 22.65 -10.16
CA ALA A 336 12.85 23.55 -9.10
C ALA A 336 13.89 22.91 -8.16
N GLY A 337 14.19 21.61 -8.28
CA GLY A 337 15.09 20.85 -7.42
C GLY A 337 14.51 20.55 -6.03
N ILE A 338 13.21 20.76 -5.82
CA ILE A 338 12.55 20.51 -4.54
C ILE A 338 12.23 19.01 -4.42
N LYS A 339 12.61 18.41 -3.31
CA LYS A 339 12.36 16.99 -3.01
C LYS A 339 10.89 16.78 -2.68
N PHE A 340 10.25 15.79 -3.30
CA PHE A 340 8.86 15.47 -3.02
C PHE A 340 8.55 13.97 -3.12
N ALA A 341 7.50 13.55 -2.43
CA ALA A 341 6.81 12.29 -2.61
C ALA A 341 5.34 12.56 -2.94
N PHE A 342 4.68 11.61 -3.60
CA PHE A 342 3.24 11.70 -3.85
C PHE A 342 2.43 11.21 -2.65
N THR A 343 1.22 11.74 -2.50
CA THR A 343 0.23 11.27 -1.54
C THR A 343 -1.15 11.15 -2.19
N SER A 344 -1.92 10.17 -1.75
CA SER A 344 -3.33 10.01 -2.13
C SER A 344 -4.28 10.91 -1.33
N SER A 345 -3.76 11.68 -0.38
CA SER A 345 -4.55 12.64 0.39
C SER A 345 -5.32 13.61 -0.53
N ASP A 346 -6.50 14.00 -0.08
CA ASP A 346 -7.43 14.92 -0.76
C ASP A 346 -8.09 14.36 -2.03
N LEU A 347 -7.79 13.11 -2.42
CA LEU A 347 -8.51 12.46 -3.51
C LEU A 347 -9.93 12.05 -3.06
N LYS A 348 -10.93 12.37 -3.89
CA LYS A 348 -12.31 11.90 -3.70
C LYS A 348 -12.42 10.38 -3.90
N SER A 349 -11.57 9.80 -4.73
CA SER A 349 -11.52 8.37 -5.02
C SER A 349 -10.09 7.93 -5.29
N LEU A 350 -9.66 6.86 -4.63
CA LEU A 350 -8.35 6.24 -4.86
C LEU A 350 -8.18 5.71 -6.30
N LYS A 351 -9.29 5.44 -7.00
CA LYS A 351 -9.25 5.00 -8.41
C LYS A 351 -8.62 6.02 -9.35
N SER A 352 -8.63 7.32 -8.99
CA SER A 352 -8.00 8.38 -9.78
C SER A 352 -6.51 8.57 -9.47
N PHE A 353 -5.95 7.90 -8.46
CA PHE A 353 -4.55 8.10 -8.05
C PHE A 353 -3.57 7.82 -9.19
N LEU A 354 -3.49 6.56 -9.65
CA LEU A 354 -2.56 6.20 -10.73
C LEU A 354 -2.85 6.91 -12.06
N PRO A 355 -4.11 7.07 -12.51
CA PRO A 355 -4.44 7.91 -13.67
C PRO A 355 -3.90 9.35 -13.57
N ASN A 356 -3.99 9.97 -12.39
CA ASN A 356 -3.47 11.33 -12.19
C ASN A 356 -1.93 11.36 -12.18
N ILE A 357 -1.25 10.33 -11.63
CA ILE A 357 0.21 10.21 -11.77
C ILE A 357 0.61 10.10 -13.25
N LYS A 358 -0.06 9.23 -14.02
CA LYS A 358 0.16 9.11 -15.47
C LYS A 358 -0.04 10.45 -16.20
N LYS A 359 -1.08 11.20 -15.80
CA LYS A 359 -1.32 12.54 -16.33
C LYS A 359 -0.16 13.49 -16.00
N ALA A 360 0.41 13.45 -14.79
CA ALA A 360 1.59 14.24 -14.46
C ALA A 360 2.81 13.87 -15.31
N VAL A 361 3.01 12.58 -15.61
CA VAL A 361 4.06 12.11 -16.52
C VAL A 361 3.81 12.61 -17.95
N GLN A 362 2.57 12.56 -18.45
CA GLN A 362 2.19 13.12 -19.74
C GLN A 362 2.43 14.64 -19.83
N HIS A 363 2.40 15.36 -18.70
CA HIS A 363 2.73 16.78 -18.59
C HIS A 363 4.21 17.04 -18.28
N GLY A 364 5.08 16.04 -18.53
CA GLY A 364 6.53 16.17 -18.57
C GLY A 364 7.30 15.81 -17.30
N LEU A 365 6.66 15.22 -16.30
CA LEU A 365 7.40 14.59 -15.19
C LEU A 365 8.05 13.30 -15.69
N SER A 366 9.36 13.09 -15.46
CA SER A 366 9.99 11.85 -15.90
C SER A 366 9.45 10.62 -15.16
N PRO A 367 9.33 9.46 -15.84
CA PRO A 367 8.88 8.20 -15.24
C PRO A 367 9.71 7.80 -14.01
N GLU A 368 11.04 7.99 -14.08
CA GLU A 368 11.96 7.66 -12.98
C GLU A 368 11.69 8.55 -11.76
N ARG A 369 11.43 9.84 -11.99
CA ARG A 369 11.11 10.77 -10.91
C ARG A 369 9.75 10.46 -10.29
N ALA A 370 8.77 10.12 -11.12
CA ALA A 370 7.46 9.67 -10.66
C ALA A 370 7.56 8.40 -9.81
N LEU A 371 8.33 7.40 -10.27
CA LEU A 371 8.55 6.16 -9.52
C LEU A 371 9.30 6.43 -8.21
N ALA A 372 10.32 7.28 -8.22
CA ALA A 372 11.06 7.68 -7.02
C ALA A 372 10.12 8.33 -5.98
N ALA A 373 9.24 9.23 -6.44
CA ALA A 373 8.28 9.92 -5.57
C ALA A 373 7.19 9.01 -4.99
N LEU A 374 6.97 7.82 -5.59
CA LEU A 374 6.03 6.79 -5.12
C LEU A 374 6.68 5.75 -4.22
N THR A 375 8.01 5.56 -4.29
CA THR A 375 8.69 4.40 -3.72
C THR A 375 9.89 4.77 -2.85
N THR A 376 11.04 5.11 -3.44
CA THR A 376 12.29 5.30 -2.72
C THR A 376 12.33 6.59 -1.88
N ILE A 377 11.74 7.68 -2.37
CA ILE A 377 11.70 8.94 -1.62
C ILE A 377 10.83 8.80 -0.36
N PRO A 378 9.56 8.34 -0.43
CA PRO A 378 8.77 8.18 0.79
C PRO A 378 9.39 7.18 1.76
N ALA A 379 9.99 6.07 1.28
CA ALA A 379 10.73 5.13 2.12
C ALA A 379 11.90 5.80 2.88
N GLN A 380 12.65 6.66 2.20
CA GLN A 380 13.73 7.44 2.83
C GLN A 380 13.19 8.41 3.88
N LEU A 381 12.10 9.12 3.57
CA LEU A 381 11.50 10.12 4.45
C LEU A 381 11.00 9.54 5.77
N ILE A 382 10.50 8.29 5.74
CA ILE A 382 10.01 7.58 6.92
C ILE A 382 11.10 6.68 7.56
N LYS A 383 12.38 6.87 7.21
CA LYS A 383 13.54 6.10 7.69
C LYS A 383 13.47 4.58 7.42
N GLN A 384 12.79 4.17 6.35
CA GLN A 384 12.65 2.78 5.92
C GLN A 384 13.38 2.49 4.60
N LYS A 385 14.40 3.29 4.25
CA LYS A 385 15.23 3.05 3.07
C LYS A 385 15.82 1.65 3.10
N GLY A 386 15.60 0.88 2.05
CA GLY A 386 16.08 -0.48 1.93
C GLY A 386 15.17 -1.56 2.52
N ASN A 387 14.19 -1.19 3.33
CA ASN A 387 13.17 -2.10 3.83
C ASN A 387 11.91 -2.10 2.95
N VAL A 388 11.52 -0.93 2.43
CA VAL A 388 10.37 -0.75 1.54
C VAL A 388 10.71 0.16 0.36
N GLY A 389 9.91 0.13 -0.71
CA GLY A 389 10.07 0.99 -1.88
C GLY A 389 11.21 0.60 -2.83
N GLU A 390 11.85 -0.54 -2.62
CA GLU A 390 12.88 -1.13 -3.47
C GLU A 390 12.73 -2.65 -3.50
N LEU A 391 13.14 -3.30 -4.61
CA LEU A 391 13.21 -4.76 -4.73
C LEU A 391 14.66 -5.20 -4.64
N LYS A 392 15.17 -5.36 -3.41
CA LYS A 392 16.51 -5.82 -3.13
C LYS A 392 16.52 -6.80 -1.97
N LYS A 393 17.62 -7.56 -1.83
CA LYS A 393 17.80 -8.52 -0.73
C LYS A 393 17.52 -7.88 0.62
N GLY A 394 16.66 -8.52 1.42
CA GLY A 394 16.25 -8.10 2.75
C GLY A 394 15.03 -7.16 2.80
N ALA A 395 14.66 -6.49 1.70
CA ALA A 395 13.47 -5.67 1.64
C ALA A 395 12.19 -6.52 1.75
N TYR A 396 11.11 -5.95 2.26
CA TYR A 396 9.80 -6.59 2.19
C TYR A 396 9.42 -6.86 0.73
N ALA A 397 8.88 -8.03 0.44
CA ALA A 397 8.42 -8.42 -0.89
C ALA A 397 7.08 -7.75 -1.21
N ASN A 398 7.12 -6.41 -1.35
CA ASN A 398 6.00 -5.56 -1.72
C ASN A 398 6.21 -5.13 -3.17
N LEU A 399 5.40 -5.70 -4.08
CA LEU A 399 5.59 -5.47 -5.50
C LEU A 399 4.27 -5.43 -6.28
N LEU A 400 4.30 -4.70 -7.39
CA LEU A 400 3.21 -4.59 -8.36
C LEU A 400 3.58 -5.37 -9.60
N VAL A 401 2.59 -6.05 -10.19
CA VAL A 401 2.70 -6.70 -11.51
C VAL A 401 1.82 -5.96 -12.49
N THR A 402 2.41 -5.47 -13.60
CA THR A 402 1.72 -4.73 -14.65
C THR A 402 1.88 -5.40 -16.01
N ASP A 403 1.00 -5.08 -16.95
CA ASP A 403 1.04 -5.60 -18.34
C ASP A 403 1.92 -4.81 -19.29
N GLY A 404 2.58 -3.75 -18.81
CA GLY A 404 3.50 -2.90 -19.56
C GLY A 404 4.19 -1.89 -18.65
N PRO A 405 4.91 -0.92 -19.19
CA PRO A 405 5.52 0.17 -18.43
C PRO A 405 4.47 0.94 -17.63
N LEU A 406 4.72 1.11 -16.31
CA LEU A 406 3.73 1.55 -15.32
C LEU A 406 2.98 2.85 -15.67
N PHE A 407 3.67 3.80 -16.30
CA PHE A 407 3.12 5.13 -16.57
C PHE A 407 2.53 5.30 -17.97
N GLU A 408 2.54 4.27 -18.80
CA GLU A 408 1.83 4.28 -20.06
C GLU A 408 0.32 4.26 -19.86
N LYS A 409 -0.41 4.93 -20.77
CA LYS A 409 -1.85 5.19 -20.64
C LYS A 409 -2.66 3.93 -20.41
N GLU A 410 -2.43 2.89 -21.20
CA GLU A 410 -3.23 1.66 -21.20
C GLU A 410 -2.77 0.62 -20.18
N THR A 411 -1.56 0.77 -19.60
CA THR A 411 -1.02 -0.18 -18.63
C THR A 411 -1.88 -0.29 -17.37
N LYS A 412 -2.10 -1.50 -16.90
CA LYS A 412 -2.90 -1.81 -15.72
C LYS A 412 -2.08 -2.55 -14.67
N ILE A 413 -2.42 -2.32 -13.39
CA ILE A 413 -1.93 -3.15 -12.30
C ILE A 413 -2.80 -4.38 -12.22
N HIS A 414 -2.22 -5.56 -12.43
CA HIS A 414 -2.91 -6.84 -12.32
C HIS A 414 -2.83 -7.41 -10.91
N GLU A 415 -1.67 -7.28 -10.28
CA GLU A 415 -1.42 -7.85 -8.95
C GLU A 415 -0.65 -6.83 -8.09
N ASN A 416 -0.93 -6.86 -6.80
CA ASN A 416 -0.13 -6.20 -5.77
C ASN A 416 0.24 -7.25 -4.72
N TRP A 417 1.52 -7.55 -4.61
CA TRP A 417 2.03 -8.48 -3.61
C TRP A 417 2.48 -7.70 -2.39
N VAL A 418 2.05 -8.12 -1.21
CA VAL A 418 2.40 -7.46 0.05
C VAL A 418 2.99 -8.50 0.99
N GLN A 419 4.24 -8.31 1.37
CA GLN A 419 5.03 -9.29 2.15
C GLN A 419 4.94 -10.70 1.55
N GLY A 420 5.07 -10.79 0.21
CA GLY A 420 5.03 -12.05 -0.53
C GLY A 420 3.64 -12.69 -0.68
N GLU A 421 2.59 -12.09 -0.16
CA GLU A 421 1.22 -12.55 -0.37
C GLU A 421 0.58 -11.87 -1.59
N GLN A 422 0.04 -12.66 -2.49
CA GLN A 422 -0.54 -12.22 -3.77
C GLN A 422 -1.95 -11.66 -3.58
N HIS A 423 -2.17 -10.42 -4.00
CA HIS A 423 -3.50 -9.82 -4.10
C HIS A 423 -3.81 -9.50 -5.57
N ILE A 424 -4.80 -10.17 -6.13
CA ILE A 424 -5.26 -9.91 -7.50
C ILE A 424 -6.11 -8.65 -7.49
N ILE A 425 -5.65 -7.63 -8.23
CA ILE A 425 -6.34 -6.35 -8.40
C ILE A 425 -7.26 -6.39 -9.60
N GLN A 426 -6.72 -6.82 -10.74
CA GLN A 426 -7.47 -7.02 -11.95
C GLN A 426 -7.06 -8.36 -12.55
N ALA A 427 -8.00 -9.29 -12.68
CA ALA A 427 -7.70 -10.51 -13.38
C ALA A 427 -7.15 -10.16 -14.76
N SER A 428 -6.01 -10.72 -15.14
CA SER A 428 -5.58 -10.73 -16.54
C SER A 428 -6.78 -11.13 -17.39
N ALA A 429 -6.89 -10.61 -18.63
CA ALA A 429 -8.01 -10.88 -19.51
C ALA A 429 -8.41 -12.34 -19.33
N LYS A 430 -9.68 -12.58 -19.03
CA LYS A 430 -10.17 -13.92 -18.66
C LYS A 430 -9.64 -14.89 -19.69
N THR A 431 -8.60 -15.62 -19.33
CA THR A 431 -8.13 -16.75 -20.07
C THR A 431 -9.32 -17.69 -20.11
N THR A 432 -10.06 -17.68 -21.21
CA THR A 432 -11.22 -18.53 -21.37
C THR A 432 -10.69 -19.92 -21.61
N ILE A 433 -10.70 -20.73 -20.55
CA ILE A 433 -10.37 -22.15 -20.63
C ILE A 433 -11.57 -22.99 -21.12
N ASP A 434 -12.60 -22.30 -21.64
CA ASP A 434 -13.74 -22.98 -22.26
C ASP A 434 -13.27 -23.65 -23.55
N GLY A 435 -13.47 -24.95 -23.66
CA GLY A 435 -13.03 -25.69 -24.82
C GLY A 435 -13.01 -27.20 -24.60
N THR A 436 -12.75 -27.90 -25.65
CA THR A 436 -12.44 -29.34 -25.64
C THR A 436 -10.94 -29.49 -25.84
N TYR A 437 -10.31 -30.32 -25.03
CA TYR A 437 -8.88 -30.54 -25.00
C TYR A 437 -8.56 -32.02 -25.21
N ALA A 438 -7.50 -32.28 -25.94
CA ALA A 438 -6.82 -33.58 -25.92
C ALA A 438 -5.93 -33.61 -24.69
N LEU A 439 -6.36 -34.28 -23.62
CA LEU A 439 -5.62 -34.43 -22.37
C LEU A 439 -4.77 -35.70 -22.45
N SER A 440 -3.48 -35.56 -22.23
CA SER A 440 -2.50 -36.65 -22.16
C SER A 440 -1.98 -36.79 -20.74
N ILE A 441 -2.10 -37.97 -20.17
CA ILE A 441 -1.60 -38.34 -18.85
C ILE A 441 -0.77 -39.60 -19.00
N ASN A 442 0.54 -39.57 -18.78
CA ASN A 442 1.47 -40.62 -19.16
C ASN A 442 1.28 -40.98 -20.66
N ASN A 443 0.95 -42.23 -20.98
CA ASN A 443 0.68 -42.70 -22.34
C ASN A 443 -0.81 -42.76 -22.66
N ASP A 444 -1.68 -42.38 -21.73
CA ASP A 444 -3.14 -42.43 -21.92
C ASP A 444 -3.68 -41.10 -22.47
N SER A 445 -4.59 -41.19 -23.41
CA SER A 445 -5.29 -40.07 -24.03
C SER A 445 -6.73 -39.96 -23.54
N TYR A 446 -7.13 -38.73 -23.17
CA TYR A 446 -8.47 -38.41 -22.70
C TYR A 446 -9.02 -37.21 -23.46
N LYS A 447 -10.32 -37.15 -23.63
CA LYS A 447 -11.03 -35.96 -24.10
C LYS A 447 -11.56 -35.19 -22.89
N LEU A 448 -10.98 -34.02 -22.60
CA LEU A 448 -11.39 -33.16 -21.52
C LEU A 448 -12.21 -32.00 -22.09
N THR A 449 -13.44 -31.81 -21.63
CA THR A 449 -14.27 -30.65 -21.96
C THR A 449 -14.39 -29.77 -20.71
N LEU A 450 -13.94 -28.54 -20.81
CA LEU A 450 -14.07 -27.52 -19.76
C LEU A 450 -15.11 -26.50 -20.21
N SER A 451 -16.10 -26.21 -19.37
CA SER A 451 -17.05 -25.12 -19.60
C SER A 451 -17.22 -24.26 -18.36
N LYS A 452 -17.15 -22.95 -18.53
CA LYS A 452 -17.26 -21.96 -17.44
C LYS A 452 -18.62 -21.27 -17.49
N SER A 453 -19.40 -21.42 -16.45
CA SER A 453 -20.53 -20.57 -16.11
C SER A 453 -20.04 -19.41 -15.24
N THR A 454 -20.84 -18.36 -15.04
CA THR A 454 -20.47 -17.11 -14.32
C THR A 454 -19.77 -17.32 -12.97
N ALA A 455 -20.03 -18.41 -12.25
CA ALA A 455 -19.47 -18.68 -10.93
C ALA A 455 -18.77 -20.04 -10.78
N LYS A 456 -18.97 -20.99 -11.69
CA LYS A 456 -18.45 -22.37 -11.56
C LYS A 456 -17.84 -22.85 -12.87
N ILE A 457 -16.80 -23.67 -12.76
CA ILE A 457 -16.27 -24.44 -13.88
C ILE A 457 -16.84 -25.86 -13.79
N SER A 458 -17.30 -26.39 -14.91
CA SER A 458 -17.64 -27.79 -15.06
C SER A 458 -16.63 -28.48 -15.98
N ALA A 459 -16.33 -29.73 -15.68
CA ALA A 459 -15.42 -30.55 -16.45
C ALA A 459 -16.07 -31.91 -16.77
N LYS A 460 -15.85 -32.38 -17.97
CA LYS A 460 -16.22 -33.72 -18.41
C LYS A 460 -15.00 -34.36 -19.05
N THR A 461 -14.59 -35.54 -18.55
CA THR A 461 -13.48 -36.32 -19.11
C THR A 461 -14.03 -37.61 -19.69
N VAL A 462 -13.59 -37.97 -20.89
CA VAL A 462 -13.98 -39.20 -21.60
C VAL A 462 -12.73 -39.96 -22.03
N GLN A 463 -12.68 -41.26 -21.72
CA GLN A 463 -11.65 -42.19 -22.19
C GLN A 463 -12.34 -43.39 -22.85
N ASN A 464 -11.96 -43.73 -24.07
CA ASN A 464 -12.51 -44.87 -24.79
C ASN A 464 -14.06 -44.97 -24.73
N SER A 465 -14.74 -43.83 -25.00
CA SER A 465 -16.21 -43.68 -24.93
C SER A 465 -16.80 -43.70 -23.50
N THR A 466 -16.02 -43.99 -22.46
CA THR A 466 -16.47 -44.02 -21.07
C THR A 466 -16.32 -42.63 -20.45
N THR A 467 -17.39 -42.07 -19.86
CA THR A 467 -17.35 -40.81 -19.14
C THR A 467 -16.87 -41.04 -17.72
N LEU A 468 -15.76 -40.40 -17.36
CA LEU A 468 -15.18 -40.42 -16.02
C LEU A 468 -15.72 -39.25 -15.18
N LYS A 469 -16.02 -39.47 -13.90
CA LYS A 469 -16.44 -38.39 -12.99
C LYS A 469 -15.29 -37.44 -12.78
N THR A 470 -15.48 -36.19 -13.17
CA THR A 470 -14.44 -35.15 -13.09
C THR A 470 -14.94 -33.95 -12.29
N VAL A 471 -14.15 -33.52 -11.34
CA VAL A 471 -14.37 -32.28 -10.60
C VAL A 471 -13.27 -31.29 -10.95
N ALA A 472 -13.65 -30.10 -11.42
CA ALA A 472 -12.71 -29.03 -11.74
C ALA A 472 -12.88 -27.87 -10.79
N ARG A 473 -11.77 -27.24 -10.44
CA ARG A 473 -11.71 -25.93 -9.78
C ARG A 473 -10.78 -25.03 -10.55
N TYR A 474 -11.22 -23.81 -10.81
CA TYR A 474 -10.39 -22.79 -11.44
C TYR A 474 -10.45 -21.51 -10.62
N SER A 475 -9.32 -21.11 -10.06
CA SER A 475 -9.22 -19.92 -9.25
C SER A 475 -7.83 -19.32 -9.38
N ASN A 476 -7.76 -18.01 -9.57
CA ASN A 476 -6.50 -17.25 -9.62
C ASN A 476 -5.50 -17.79 -10.68
N GLY A 477 -6.03 -18.26 -11.83
CA GLY A 477 -5.20 -18.84 -12.88
C GLY A 477 -4.78 -20.29 -12.63
N TRP A 478 -5.14 -20.89 -11.50
CA TRP A 478 -4.89 -22.30 -11.21
C TRP A 478 -6.08 -23.17 -11.58
N LEU A 479 -5.83 -24.17 -12.42
CA LEU A 479 -6.74 -25.26 -12.70
C LEU A 479 -6.35 -26.48 -11.86
N THR A 480 -7.34 -27.03 -11.17
CA THR A 480 -7.20 -28.32 -10.47
C THR A 480 -8.29 -29.25 -10.98
N LEU A 481 -7.91 -30.43 -11.42
CA LEU A 481 -8.82 -31.50 -11.87
C LEU A 481 -8.67 -32.68 -10.93
N LYS A 482 -9.81 -33.28 -10.54
CA LYS A 482 -9.88 -34.58 -9.87
C LYS A 482 -10.70 -35.49 -10.73
N ILE A 483 -10.05 -36.51 -11.33
CA ILE A 483 -10.65 -37.46 -12.26
C ILE A 483 -10.74 -38.79 -11.54
N SER A 484 -11.92 -39.41 -11.51
CA SER A 484 -12.11 -40.77 -10.97
C SER A 484 -11.81 -41.82 -12.05
N ASP A 485 -11.30 -42.95 -11.64
CA ASP A 485 -11.27 -44.14 -12.51
C ASP A 485 -12.70 -44.64 -12.84
N SER A 486 -12.83 -45.65 -13.71
CA SER A 486 -14.11 -46.22 -14.10
C SER A 486 -14.87 -46.84 -12.92
N THR A 487 -14.17 -47.35 -11.92
CA THR A 487 -14.73 -47.97 -10.71
C THR A 487 -15.08 -46.96 -9.64
N LYS A 488 -14.65 -45.70 -9.78
CA LYS A 488 -14.80 -44.58 -8.82
C LYS A 488 -14.10 -44.82 -7.47
N THR A 489 -13.14 -45.71 -7.42
CA THR A 489 -12.37 -46.04 -6.21
C THR A 489 -11.04 -45.30 -6.12
N LYS A 490 -10.45 -44.98 -7.26
CA LYS A 490 -9.16 -44.26 -7.35
C LYS A 490 -9.33 -42.92 -8.05
N PHE A 491 -8.39 -42.00 -7.82
CA PHE A 491 -8.46 -40.66 -8.35
C PHE A 491 -7.10 -40.21 -8.87
N ALA A 492 -7.09 -39.65 -10.09
CA ALA A 492 -5.99 -38.82 -10.55
C ALA A 492 -6.25 -37.35 -10.12
N GLN A 493 -5.22 -36.70 -9.64
CA GLN A 493 -5.27 -35.26 -9.29
C GLN A 493 -4.27 -34.49 -10.15
N LEU A 494 -4.76 -33.56 -10.94
CA LEU A 494 -3.98 -32.76 -11.87
C LEU A 494 -4.03 -31.30 -11.44
N LYS A 495 -2.90 -30.62 -11.52
CA LYS A 495 -2.81 -29.20 -11.16
C LYS A 495 -1.92 -28.48 -12.18
N SER A 496 -2.38 -27.30 -12.62
CA SER A 496 -1.64 -26.42 -13.52
C SER A 496 -1.90 -24.96 -13.20
N LYS A 497 -0.91 -24.12 -13.38
CA LYS A 497 -1.12 -22.68 -13.52
C LYS A 497 -1.22 -22.35 -15.00
N ILE A 498 -2.40 -21.93 -15.45
CA ILE A 498 -2.67 -21.65 -16.86
C ILE A 498 -1.94 -20.37 -17.28
N SER A 499 -0.93 -20.52 -18.11
CA SER A 499 -0.24 -19.43 -18.81
C SER A 499 -0.79 -19.25 -20.23
N ASP A 500 -1.06 -20.36 -20.90
CA ASP A 500 -1.69 -20.42 -22.23
C ASP A 500 -2.99 -21.26 -22.15
N PRO A 501 -4.16 -20.70 -22.55
CA PRO A 501 -5.42 -21.43 -22.53
C PRO A 501 -5.51 -22.51 -23.59
N ASP A 502 -4.69 -22.46 -24.64
CA ASP A 502 -4.72 -23.39 -25.74
C ASP A 502 -3.76 -24.59 -25.53
N SER A 503 -2.76 -24.42 -24.66
CA SER A 503 -1.82 -25.45 -24.23
C SER A 503 -1.58 -25.41 -22.74
N ILE A 504 -2.13 -26.36 -22.01
CA ILE A 504 -2.09 -26.45 -20.55
C ILE A 504 -1.16 -27.57 -20.14
N ASP A 505 -0.09 -27.25 -19.42
CA ASP A 505 0.84 -28.24 -18.87
C ASP A 505 0.80 -28.19 -17.34
N GLY A 506 1.05 -29.33 -16.70
CA GLY A 506 1.06 -29.36 -15.24
C GLY A 506 1.52 -30.69 -14.65
N ASP A 507 1.52 -30.70 -13.33
CA ASP A 507 1.93 -31.85 -12.53
C ASP A 507 0.74 -32.42 -11.75
N GLY A 508 0.88 -33.64 -11.27
CA GLY A 508 -0.19 -34.28 -10.52
C GLY A 508 0.18 -35.65 -9.95
N THR A 509 -0.85 -36.35 -9.52
CA THR A 509 -0.74 -37.74 -9.10
C THR A 509 -1.69 -38.61 -9.93
N PHE A 510 -1.23 -39.77 -10.37
CA PHE A 510 -2.02 -40.73 -11.11
C PHE A 510 -2.92 -41.58 -10.18
N PHE A 511 -3.72 -42.46 -10.73
CA PHE A 511 -4.65 -43.33 -9.99
C PHE A 511 -3.98 -44.29 -9.01
N ASP A 512 -2.70 -44.61 -9.21
CA ASP A 512 -1.87 -45.44 -8.31
C ASP A 512 -1.09 -44.61 -7.27
N GLY A 513 -1.21 -43.29 -7.30
CA GLY A 513 -0.50 -42.36 -6.41
C GLY A 513 0.88 -41.93 -6.92
N SER A 514 1.32 -42.42 -8.09
CA SER A 514 2.59 -41.98 -8.69
C SER A 514 2.53 -40.53 -9.15
N ALA A 515 3.68 -39.82 -9.01
CA ALA A 515 3.81 -38.46 -9.52
C ALA A 515 3.87 -38.46 -11.06
N ILE A 516 3.13 -37.57 -11.70
CA ILE A 516 3.03 -37.45 -13.13
C ILE A 516 3.10 -36.02 -13.61
N SER A 517 3.58 -35.83 -14.84
CA SER A 517 3.34 -34.61 -15.63
C SER A 517 2.27 -34.91 -16.66
N TRP A 518 1.47 -33.91 -16.99
CA TRP A 518 0.35 -34.04 -17.92
C TRP A 518 0.27 -32.81 -18.84
N SER A 519 -0.34 -32.96 -19.99
CA SER A 519 -0.61 -31.86 -20.91
C SER A 519 -2.02 -31.96 -21.50
N ALA A 520 -2.59 -30.81 -21.86
CA ALA A 520 -3.89 -30.71 -22.49
C ALA A 520 -3.87 -29.65 -23.58
N ASN A 521 -3.97 -30.08 -24.83
CA ASN A 521 -4.00 -29.20 -25.99
C ASN A 521 -5.43 -28.98 -26.47
N LYS A 522 -5.81 -27.74 -26.69
CA LYS A 522 -7.16 -27.36 -27.10
C LYS A 522 -7.43 -27.82 -28.52
N THR A 523 -8.50 -28.56 -28.68
CA THR A 523 -8.94 -29.10 -29.99
C THR A 523 -10.17 -28.36 -30.52
N GLU A 524 -10.98 -27.75 -29.65
CA GLU A 524 -12.23 -27.09 -30.04
C GLU A 524 -12.64 -25.99 -29.09
N ASP A 525 -13.07 -24.83 -29.61
CA ASP A 525 -13.61 -23.73 -28.81
C ASP A 525 -15.14 -23.84 -28.67
N LEU A 526 -15.63 -24.01 -27.46
CA LEU A 526 -17.07 -24.12 -27.17
C LEU A 526 -17.85 -22.82 -27.44
N LYS A 527 -17.21 -21.65 -27.40
CA LYS A 527 -17.84 -20.38 -27.68
C LYS A 527 -18.13 -20.24 -29.18
N ALA A 528 -17.18 -20.59 -30.02
CA ALA A 528 -17.34 -20.59 -31.49
C ALA A 528 -18.46 -21.56 -31.93
N LYS A 529 -18.58 -22.71 -31.27
CA LYS A 529 -19.64 -23.70 -31.55
C LYS A 529 -21.03 -23.21 -31.14
N ARG A 530 -21.16 -22.49 -30.01
CA ARG A 530 -22.43 -21.88 -29.59
C ARG A 530 -22.87 -20.78 -30.53
N ASP A 531 -21.95 -19.91 -30.94
CA ASP A 531 -22.25 -18.79 -31.85
C ASP A 531 -22.65 -19.28 -33.24
N LYS A 532 -22.00 -20.34 -33.73
CA LYS A 532 -22.36 -21.00 -35.00
C LYS A 532 -23.76 -21.62 -34.95
N LYS A 533 -24.07 -22.33 -33.86
CA LYS A 533 -25.40 -22.93 -33.65
C LYS A 533 -26.52 -21.89 -33.52
N SER A 534 -26.22 -20.75 -32.85
CA SER A 534 -27.17 -19.63 -32.74
C SER A 534 -27.41 -18.95 -34.08
N LYS A 535 -26.40 -18.81 -34.94
CA LYS A 535 -26.57 -18.29 -36.31
C LYS A 535 -27.35 -19.26 -37.20
N GLU A 536 -27.12 -20.55 -37.11
CA GLU A 536 -27.87 -21.59 -37.85
C GLU A 536 -29.35 -21.64 -37.43
N VAL A 537 -29.64 -21.45 -36.14
CA VAL A 537 -31.03 -21.33 -35.63
C VAL A 537 -31.70 -20.07 -36.12
N LEU A 538 -31.00 -18.93 -36.09
CA LEU A 538 -31.50 -17.64 -36.61
C LEU A 538 -31.79 -17.69 -38.13
N GLN A 539 -30.95 -18.36 -38.92
CA GLN A 539 -31.17 -18.55 -40.37
C GLN A 539 -32.36 -19.47 -40.69
N LYS A 540 -32.74 -20.36 -39.76
CA LYS A 540 -33.94 -21.23 -39.93
C LYS A 540 -35.25 -20.57 -39.46
N ILE A 541 -35.17 -19.42 -38.73
CA ILE A 541 -36.31 -18.72 -38.17
C ILE A 541 -36.67 -17.47 -39.01
N LEU A 542 -35.74 -16.95 -39.81
CA LEU A 542 -36.00 -15.86 -40.74
C LEU A 542 -36.42 -16.41 -42.10
N PRO A 543 -37.62 -16.02 -42.64
CA PRO A 543 -38.13 -16.51 -43.94
C PRO A 543 -37.28 -16.01 -45.09
#